data_20dfaa36bbf1628564ba55fb9684bcf0
#
_entry.id   20dfaa36bbf1628564ba55fb9684bcf0
#
_cell.length_a   1.000
_cell.length_b   1.000
_cell.length_c   1.000
_cell.angle_alpha   90.00
_cell.angle_beta   90.00
_cell.angle_gamma   90.00
#
_symmetry.space_group_name_H-M   'P 1'
#
loop_
_entity.id
_entity.type
_entity.pdbx_description
1 polymer ?
#
loop_
_entity_poly.entity_id
_entity_poly.type
_entity_poly.pdbx_seq_one_letter_code
_entity_poly.pdbx_strand_id
1 'polypeptide(L)'
;MISFSIGQKQISLFPSTLPHRPVIYLHTFGKEGGAVYRALQEIYCPAFTLAAVSGLRWDHDMTPWAIPPISPNDTPCTGGAQEYLGLLVGEILPRVEQNLSSAPSWRGIAGYSLGGLFAVYSLYQTDLFSRAASVSGSLWFPSIKEYIFSHEMKAKPRRLYFSLGNKECKTRNPYLKTVQQNTQEIYEFYRSQGVDALFQLNPGNHFVHAPERIAAGIGWMLEGEH
;
A
#
# COMPACT_ATOMS: atom_id res chain seq x y z
N MET A 1 14.01 -4.23 16.29
CA MET A 1 13.84 -4.59 14.88
C MET A 1 14.28 -6.03 14.67
N ILE A 2 13.49 -6.83 13.97
CA ILE A 2 13.77 -8.21 13.58
C ILE A 2 13.83 -8.24 12.05
N SER A 3 14.77 -8.98 11.46
CA SER A 3 14.87 -9.10 10.01
C SER A 3 14.99 -10.57 9.62
N PHE A 4 14.25 -10.98 8.60
CA PHE A 4 14.31 -12.33 8.03
C PHE A 4 13.91 -12.31 6.56
N SER A 5 14.11 -13.43 5.87
CA SER A 5 13.80 -13.59 4.45
C SER A 5 12.83 -14.74 4.22
N ILE A 6 12.00 -14.60 3.19
CA ILE A 6 11.17 -15.66 2.62
C ILE A 6 11.42 -15.63 1.10
N GLY A 7 12.12 -16.63 0.59
CA GLY A 7 12.65 -16.59 -0.77
C GLY A 7 13.52 -15.35 -0.98
N GLN A 8 13.21 -14.55 -1.98
CA GLN A 8 13.90 -13.29 -2.29
C GLN A 8 13.36 -12.09 -1.48
N LYS A 9 12.22 -12.24 -0.80
CA LYS A 9 11.59 -11.16 -0.04
C LYS A 9 12.31 -10.95 1.27
N GLN A 10 12.59 -9.69 1.59
CA GLN A 10 13.24 -9.26 2.83
C GLN A 10 12.19 -8.58 3.71
N ILE A 11 12.02 -9.06 4.94
CA ILE A 11 11.07 -8.51 5.89
C ILE A 11 11.85 -7.81 7.02
N SER A 12 11.59 -6.51 7.19
CA SER A 12 12.03 -5.73 8.33
C SER A 12 10.84 -5.51 9.25
N LEU A 13 10.84 -6.19 10.40
CA LEU A 13 9.77 -6.15 11.37
C LEU A 13 10.12 -5.23 12.52
N PHE A 14 9.26 -4.28 12.82
CA PHE A 14 9.29 -3.36 13.95
C PHE A 14 8.08 -3.67 14.85
N PRO A 15 8.22 -4.65 15.77
CA PRO A 15 7.09 -5.11 16.58
C PRO A 15 6.69 -4.08 17.63
N SER A 16 5.39 -3.99 17.88
CA SER A 16 4.87 -3.31 19.07
C SER A 16 5.33 -4.01 20.33
N THR A 17 5.60 -3.22 21.37
CA THR A 17 5.84 -3.74 22.73
C THR A 17 4.53 -4.08 23.45
N LEU A 18 3.40 -3.60 22.97
CA LEU A 18 2.07 -3.86 23.54
C LEU A 18 1.37 -5.01 22.79
N PRO A 19 0.65 -5.88 23.50
CA PRO A 19 -0.12 -6.95 22.88
C PRO A 19 -1.34 -6.41 22.11
N HIS A 20 -1.90 -7.24 21.24
CA HIS A 20 -3.12 -6.99 20.50
C HIS A 20 -3.14 -5.66 19.73
N ARG A 21 -1.98 -5.27 19.17
CA ARG A 21 -1.88 -4.08 18.33
C ARG A 21 -1.96 -4.45 16.85
N PRO A 22 -2.40 -3.51 16.00
CA PRO A 22 -2.48 -3.77 14.56
C PRO A 22 -1.12 -4.04 13.92
N VAL A 23 -1.13 -4.78 12.82
CA VAL A 23 0.04 -4.98 11.95
C VAL A 23 -0.21 -4.29 10.62
N ILE A 24 0.73 -3.44 10.22
CA ILE A 24 0.75 -2.79 8.91
C ILE A 24 1.81 -3.48 8.03
N TYR A 25 1.36 -4.07 6.93
CA TYR A 25 2.22 -4.65 5.90
C TYR A 25 2.52 -3.59 4.86
N LEU A 26 3.76 -3.09 4.87
CA LEU A 26 4.22 -2.03 3.99
C LEU A 26 5.06 -2.61 2.85
N HIS A 27 4.70 -2.28 1.61
CA HIS A 27 5.43 -2.69 0.42
C HIS A 27 6.30 -1.54 -0.09
N THR A 28 7.62 -1.76 -0.13
CA THR A 28 8.62 -0.76 -0.52
C THR A 28 9.44 -1.23 -1.72
N PHE A 29 9.82 -0.30 -2.59
CA PHE A 29 10.69 -0.58 -3.74
C PHE A 29 12.08 -1.04 -3.29
N GLY A 30 12.66 -0.33 -2.35
CA GLY A 30 13.98 -0.64 -1.78
C GLY A 30 13.89 -0.94 -0.27
N LYS A 31 14.82 -0.41 0.50
CA LYS A 31 14.93 -0.62 1.96
C LYS A 31 14.38 0.57 2.76
N GLU A 32 13.34 1.22 2.27
CA GLU A 32 12.79 2.43 2.88
C GLU A 32 12.04 2.16 4.20
N GLY A 33 11.73 0.92 4.53
CA GLY A 33 10.96 0.55 5.73
C GLY A 33 11.48 1.18 7.03
N GLY A 34 12.81 1.26 7.19
CA GLY A 34 13.42 1.93 8.34
C GLY A 34 13.23 3.46 8.34
N ALA A 35 13.23 4.10 7.17
CA ALA A 35 12.95 5.53 7.05
C ALA A 35 11.48 5.84 7.36
N VAL A 36 10.56 5.03 6.85
CA VAL A 36 9.13 5.12 7.16
C VAL A 36 8.88 4.92 8.65
N TYR A 37 9.52 3.93 9.27
CA TYR A 37 9.36 3.70 10.71
C TYR A 37 9.84 4.91 11.53
N ARG A 38 10.97 5.53 11.17
CA ARG A 38 11.42 6.78 11.83
C ARG A 38 10.43 7.91 11.65
N ALA A 39 9.93 8.14 10.42
CA ALA A 39 8.92 9.16 10.17
C ALA A 39 7.62 8.93 10.98
N LEU A 40 7.23 7.67 11.19
CA LEU A 40 6.12 7.31 12.06
C LEU A 40 6.38 7.60 13.55
N GLN A 41 7.63 7.57 13.99
CA GLN A 41 7.99 7.95 15.37
C GLN A 41 7.97 9.49 15.58
N GLU A 42 8.05 10.28 14.50
CA GLU A 42 7.99 11.76 14.54
C GLU A 42 6.55 12.29 14.59
N ILE A 43 5.58 11.46 14.24
CA ILE A 43 4.16 11.80 14.33
C ILE A 43 3.52 11.04 15.49
N TYR A 44 2.52 11.66 16.14
CA TYR A 44 1.74 10.97 17.16
C TYR A 44 0.84 9.93 16.49
N CYS A 45 1.10 8.64 16.74
CA CYS A 45 0.21 7.56 16.32
C CYS A 45 0.11 6.50 17.43
N PRO A 46 -1.02 5.78 17.51
CA PRO A 46 -1.19 4.66 18.44
C PRO A 46 -0.14 3.56 18.21
N ALA A 47 0.09 2.72 19.21
CA ALA A 47 1.03 1.60 19.11
C ALA A 47 0.59 0.60 18.02
N PHE A 48 1.54 0.16 17.20
CA PHE A 48 1.34 -0.76 16.08
C PHE A 48 2.62 -1.55 15.79
N THR A 49 2.51 -2.58 14.99
CA THR A 49 3.64 -3.30 14.38
C THR A 49 3.76 -2.89 12.92
N LEU A 50 4.97 -2.58 12.46
CA LEU A 50 5.27 -2.39 11.04
C LEU A 50 6.05 -3.60 10.50
N ALA A 51 5.54 -4.24 9.46
CA ALA A 51 6.21 -5.26 8.67
C ALA A 51 6.50 -4.69 7.28
N ALA A 52 7.72 -4.18 7.07
CA ALA A 52 8.14 -3.65 5.78
C ALA A 52 8.72 -4.76 4.90
N VAL A 53 8.12 -4.98 3.75
CA VAL A 53 8.52 -6.00 2.76
C VAL A 53 9.25 -5.33 1.61
N SER A 54 10.44 -5.81 1.30
CA SER A 54 11.29 -5.40 0.19
C SER A 54 11.84 -6.61 -0.57
N GLY A 55 12.72 -6.41 -1.57
CA GLY A 55 13.17 -7.51 -2.43
C GLY A 55 12.07 -8.00 -3.38
N LEU A 56 11.18 -7.10 -3.75
CA LEU A 56 10.06 -7.34 -4.65
C LEU A 56 10.52 -7.25 -6.11
N ARG A 57 10.01 -8.13 -6.95
CA ARG A 57 10.04 -7.95 -8.41
C ARG A 57 8.98 -6.91 -8.77
N TRP A 58 9.34 -5.62 -8.65
CA TRP A 58 8.40 -4.51 -8.53
C TRP A 58 7.33 -4.49 -9.62
N ASP A 59 7.77 -4.56 -10.90
CA ASP A 59 6.87 -4.53 -12.06
C ASP A 59 6.12 -5.86 -12.29
N HIS A 60 6.40 -6.87 -11.49
CA HIS A 60 5.70 -8.15 -11.48
C HIS A 60 4.79 -8.29 -10.26
N ASP A 61 5.39 -8.24 -9.06
CA ASP A 61 4.70 -8.56 -7.81
C ASP A 61 3.62 -7.51 -7.44
N MET A 62 3.77 -6.26 -7.92
CA MET A 62 2.88 -5.16 -7.55
C MET A 62 1.82 -4.84 -8.62
N THR A 63 1.80 -5.57 -9.73
CA THR A 63 0.91 -5.27 -10.85
C THR A 63 -0.13 -6.37 -11.08
N PRO A 64 -1.42 -6.00 -11.20
CA PRO A 64 -2.53 -6.97 -11.32
C PRO A 64 -2.49 -7.81 -12.60
N TRP A 65 -2.08 -7.21 -13.71
CA TRP A 65 -1.98 -7.84 -15.03
C TRP A 65 -0.84 -7.24 -15.84
N ALA A 66 -0.52 -7.90 -16.96
CA ALA A 66 0.54 -7.45 -17.83
C ALA A 66 0.13 -6.22 -18.65
N ILE A 67 1.03 -5.25 -18.75
CA ILE A 67 0.95 -4.12 -19.67
C ILE A 67 2.30 -3.87 -20.35
N PRO A 68 2.33 -3.35 -21.59
CA PRO A 68 3.56 -2.91 -22.21
C PRO A 68 4.19 -1.73 -21.44
N PRO A 69 5.48 -1.43 -21.68
CA PRO A 69 6.12 -0.24 -21.15
C PRO A 69 5.30 1.03 -21.47
N ILE A 70 5.12 1.91 -20.49
CA ILE A 70 4.41 3.18 -20.67
C ILE A 70 5.31 4.32 -21.15
N SER A 71 6.62 4.08 -21.14
CA SER A 71 7.67 4.96 -21.68
C SER A 71 8.79 4.11 -22.33
N PRO A 72 9.57 4.67 -23.26
CA PRO A 72 10.57 3.88 -24.02
C PRO A 72 11.64 3.18 -23.18
N ASN A 73 11.94 3.71 -21.98
CA ASN A 73 12.97 3.18 -21.08
C ASN A 73 12.40 2.37 -19.91
N ASP A 74 11.10 2.18 -19.85
CA ASP A 74 10.46 1.43 -18.77
C ASP A 74 10.52 -0.08 -19.07
N THR A 75 10.51 -0.88 -18.02
CA THR A 75 10.26 -2.32 -18.11
C THR A 75 8.75 -2.60 -18.22
N PRO A 76 8.32 -3.67 -18.89
CA PRO A 76 6.92 -4.06 -18.91
C PRO A 76 6.48 -4.54 -17.55
N CYS A 77 5.24 -4.20 -17.14
CA CYS A 77 4.61 -4.87 -16.03
C CYS A 77 4.12 -6.26 -16.44
N THR A 78 4.32 -7.25 -15.61
CA THR A 78 4.08 -8.66 -15.98
C THR A 78 2.96 -9.35 -15.21
N GLY A 79 2.28 -8.65 -14.28
CA GLY A 79 1.00 -9.09 -13.73
C GLY A 79 1.06 -10.24 -12.73
N GLY A 80 2.04 -10.22 -11.81
CA GLY A 80 2.22 -11.27 -10.80
C GLY A 80 1.60 -10.98 -9.42
N ALA A 81 0.78 -9.93 -9.28
CA ALA A 81 0.25 -9.51 -7.98
C ALA A 81 -0.56 -10.61 -7.27
N GLN A 82 -1.29 -11.43 -8.00
CA GLN A 82 -2.05 -12.54 -7.42
C GLN A 82 -1.12 -13.64 -6.87
N GLU A 83 -0.03 -13.98 -7.59
CA GLU A 83 0.98 -14.93 -7.12
C GLU A 83 1.65 -14.42 -5.85
N TYR A 84 2.08 -13.15 -5.87
CA TYR A 84 2.71 -12.52 -4.72
C TYR A 84 1.75 -12.41 -3.51
N LEU A 85 0.49 -12.11 -3.74
CA LEU A 85 -0.51 -12.09 -2.66
C LEU A 85 -0.67 -13.48 -2.02
N GLY A 86 -0.61 -14.55 -2.81
CA GLY A 86 -0.58 -15.93 -2.29
C GLY A 86 0.60 -16.16 -1.36
N LEU A 87 1.79 -15.72 -1.73
CA LEU A 87 2.99 -15.77 -0.88
C LEU A 87 2.84 -14.89 0.37
N LEU A 88 2.31 -13.68 0.21
CA LEU A 88 2.08 -12.75 1.33
C LEU A 88 1.18 -13.37 2.38
N VAL A 89 0.03 -13.91 1.94
CA VAL A 89 -0.99 -14.49 2.84
C VAL A 89 -0.56 -15.84 3.39
N GLY A 90 0.04 -16.71 2.55
CA GLY A 90 0.38 -18.08 2.93
C GLY A 90 1.65 -18.21 3.76
N GLU A 91 2.62 -17.31 3.60
CA GLU A 91 3.93 -17.44 4.24
C GLU A 91 4.34 -16.20 5.03
N ILE A 92 4.26 -14.99 4.43
CA ILE A 92 4.79 -13.77 5.06
C ILE A 92 3.96 -13.38 6.28
N LEU A 93 2.63 -13.30 6.16
CA LEU A 93 1.74 -12.97 7.27
C LEU A 93 1.93 -13.93 8.45
N PRO A 94 1.85 -15.27 8.27
CA PRO A 94 2.06 -16.21 9.36
C PRO A 94 3.43 -16.05 10.02
N ARG A 95 4.49 -15.87 9.22
CA ARG A 95 5.85 -15.72 9.74
C ARG A 95 6.06 -14.42 10.51
N VAL A 96 5.46 -13.32 10.06
CA VAL A 96 5.43 -12.05 10.81
C VAL A 96 4.73 -12.24 12.15
N GLU A 97 3.53 -12.82 12.12
CA GLU A 97 2.67 -12.93 13.29
C GLU A 97 3.18 -13.92 14.34
N GLN A 98 3.97 -14.93 13.94
CA GLN A 98 4.71 -15.80 14.87
C GLN A 98 5.78 -15.06 15.71
N ASN A 99 6.22 -13.88 15.28
CA ASN A 99 7.16 -13.04 15.99
C ASN A 99 6.48 -11.98 16.88
N LEU A 100 5.17 -12.01 16.99
CA LEU A 100 4.38 -11.11 17.85
C LEU A 100 4.06 -11.79 19.18
N SER A 101 3.84 -10.99 20.22
CA SER A 101 3.43 -11.48 21.54
C SER A 101 1.98 -11.96 21.58
N SER A 102 1.16 -11.57 20.59
CA SER A 102 -0.26 -11.92 20.49
C SER A 102 -0.76 -11.74 19.05
N ALA A 103 -1.91 -12.32 18.73
CA ALA A 103 -2.58 -12.06 17.45
C ALA A 103 -2.87 -10.55 17.28
N PRO A 104 -2.72 -10.00 16.05
CA PRO A 104 -3.02 -8.62 15.79
C PRO A 104 -4.51 -8.32 15.93
N SER A 105 -4.85 -7.11 16.41
CA SER A 105 -6.25 -6.65 16.48
C SER A 105 -6.88 -6.53 15.09
N TRP A 106 -6.09 -6.10 14.11
CA TRP A 106 -6.44 -6.05 12.68
C TRP A 106 -5.16 -5.94 11.83
N ARG A 107 -5.33 -6.14 10.52
CA ARG A 107 -4.25 -6.01 9.54
C ARG A 107 -4.54 -4.86 8.60
N GLY A 108 -3.50 -4.07 8.33
CA GLY A 108 -3.50 -3.04 7.30
C GLY A 108 -2.48 -3.34 6.22
N ILE A 109 -2.72 -2.84 5.02
CA ILE A 109 -1.80 -2.91 3.91
C ILE A 109 -1.48 -1.50 3.40
N ALA A 110 -0.21 -1.21 3.15
CA ALA A 110 0.23 0.08 2.66
C ALA A 110 1.28 -0.07 1.58
N GLY A 111 1.35 0.88 0.69
CA GLY A 111 2.41 0.94 -0.31
C GLY A 111 2.49 2.27 -1.03
N TYR A 112 3.66 2.50 -1.63
CA TYR A 112 3.95 3.66 -2.46
C TYR A 112 3.94 3.26 -3.94
N SER A 113 3.48 4.14 -4.84
CA SER A 113 3.54 3.89 -6.29
C SER A 113 2.79 2.60 -6.69
N LEU A 114 3.44 1.64 -7.36
CA LEU A 114 2.85 0.32 -7.65
C LEU A 114 2.49 -0.45 -6.37
N GLY A 115 3.22 -0.27 -5.26
CA GLY A 115 2.82 -0.82 -3.96
C GLY A 115 1.46 -0.27 -3.48
N GLY A 116 1.14 1.00 -3.79
CA GLY A 116 -0.16 1.61 -3.52
C GLY A 116 -1.27 1.06 -4.43
N LEU A 117 -0.95 0.73 -5.68
CA LEU A 117 -1.83 -0.01 -6.60
C LEU A 117 -2.12 -1.41 -6.03
N PHE A 118 -1.09 -2.14 -5.62
CA PHE A 118 -1.22 -3.47 -5.02
C PHE A 118 -2.06 -3.45 -3.74
N ALA A 119 -1.88 -2.44 -2.88
CA ALA A 119 -2.67 -2.30 -1.67
C ALA A 119 -4.18 -2.20 -1.95
N VAL A 120 -4.58 -1.45 -2.98
CA VAL A 120 -5.98 -1.36 -3.40
C VAL A 120 -6.45 -2.67 -4.06
N TYR A 121 -5.65 -3.23 -4.98
CA TYR A 121 -5.98 -4.48 -5.67
C TYR A 121 -6.19 -5.64 -4.69
N SER A 122 -5.39 -5.74 -3.63
CA SER A 122 -5.48 -6.82 -2.65
C SER A 122 -6.83 -6.89 -1.92
N LEU A 123 -7.56 -5.77 -1.78
CA LEU A 123 -8.90 -5.73 -1.17
C LEU A 123 -9.96 -6.50 -1.98
N TYR A 124 -9.70 -6.72 -3.26
CA TYR A 124 -10.56 -7.52 -4.15
C TYR A 124 -10.21 -8.99 -4.14
N GLN A 125 -9.05 -9.36 -3.60
CA GLN A 125 -8.53 -10.72 -3.63
C GLN A 125 -8.61 -11.43 -2.28
N THR A 126 -8.58 -10.68 -1.16
CA THR A 126 -8.61 -11.22 0.20
C THR A 126 -9.39 -10.29 1.14
N ASP A 127 -9.96 -10.86 2.20
CA ASP A 127 -10.66 -10.17 3.29
C ASP A 127 -9.76 -9.86 4.50
N LEU A 128 -8.47 -10.20 4.42
CA LEU A 128 -7.55 -10.12 5.56
C LEU A 128 -7.16 -8.70 5.96
N PHE A 129 -7.31 -7.72 5.05
CA PHE A 129 -6.92 -6.34 5.30
C PHE A 129 -8.15 -5.46 5.53
N SER A 130 -8.31 -4.96 6.75
CA SER A 130 -9.43 -4.10 7.11
C SER A 130 -9.17 -2.61 6.84
N ARG A 131 -7.91 -2.23 6.57
CA ARG A 131 -7.51 -0.85 6.24
C ARG A 131 -6.41 -0.86 5.19
N ALA A 132 -6.40 0.14 4.31
CA ALA A 132 -5.36 0.26 3.30
C ALA A 132 -4.91 1.70 3.07
N ALA A 133 -3.64 1.89 2.66
CA ALA A 133 -3.09 3.17 2.23
C ALA A 133 -2.41 3.03 0.86
N SER A 134 -2.94 3.74 -0.12
CA SER A 134 -2.38 3.92 -1.46
C SER A 134 -1.72 5.28 -1.53
N VAL A 135 -0.41 5.31 -1.26
CA VAL A 135 0.37 6.55 -1.18
C VAL A 135 1.05 6.81 -2.50
N SER A 136 0.79 7.96 -3.12
CA SER A 136 1.21 8.24 -4.50
C SER A 136 0.96 7.05 -5.43
N GLY A 137 -0.18 6.36 -5.21
CA GLY A 137 -0.49 5.09 -5.83
C GLY A 137 -0.64 5.19 -7.35
N SER A 138 -0.13 4.19 -8.05
CA SER A 138 -0.17 4.11 -9.52
C SER A 138 -1.57 3.82 -10.07
N LEU A 139 -2.58 4.60 -9.64
CA LEU A 139 -3.98 4.44 -10.08
C LEU A 139 -4.24 4.97 -11.50
N TRP A 140 -3.18 5.38 -12.19
CA TRP A 140 -3.11 5.54 -13.63
C TRP A 140 -3.03 4.20 -14.39
N PHE A 141 -2.78 3.10 -13.71
CA PHE A 141 -2.58 1.77 -14.31
C PHE A 141 -3.78 1.39 -15.18
N PRO A 142 -3.55 0.97 -16.45
CA PRO A 142 -4.63 0.70 -17.38
C PRO A 142 -5.67 -0.26 -16.84
N SER A 143 -6.94 0.07 -16.99
CA SER A 143 -8.12 -0.70 -16.58
C SER A 143 -8.28 -0.91 -15.06
N ILE A 144 -7.46 -0.32 -14.20
CA ILE A 144 -7.62 -0.49 -12.74
C ILE A 144 -8.90 0.18 -12.22
N LYS A 145 -9.26 1.34 -12.77
CA LYS A 145 -10.48 2.04 -12.38
C LYS A 145 -11.73 1.25 -12.76
N GLU A 146 -11.77 0.76 -14.00
CA GLU A 146 -12.86 -0.09 -14.51
C GLU A 146 -12.96 -1.37 -13.68
N TYR A 147 -11.84 -1.97 -13.34
CA TYR A 147 -11.80 -3.14 -12.47
C TYR A 147 -12.41 -2.85 -11.10
N ILE A 148 -12.00 -1.76 -10.45
CA ILE A 148 -12.51 -1.33 -9.14
C ILE A 148 -14.03 -1.11 -9.19
N PHE A 149 -14.54 -0.48 -10.26
CA PHE A 149 -15.97 -0.13 -10.38
C PHE A 149 -16.86 -1.32 -10.74
N SER A 150 -16.29 -2.40 -11.30
CA SER A 150 -17.05 -3.54 -11.80
C SER A 150 -16.94 -4.80 -10.91
N HIS A 151 -16.07 -4.80 -9.92
CA HIS A 151 -15.87 -5.95 -9.04
C HIS A 151 -16.24 -5.62 -7.59
N GLU A 152 -16.63 -6.63 -6.85
CA GLU A 152 -16.89 -6.53 -5.42
C GLU A 152 -15.63 -6.81 -4.61
N MET A 153 -15.40 -6.03 -3.56
CA MET A 153 -14.34 -6.29 -2.59
C MET A 153 -14.67 -7.56 -1.79
N LYS A 154 -13.66 -8.33 -1.39
CA LYS A 154 -13.83 -9.52 -0.54
C LYS A 154 -14.39 -9.18 0.84
N ALA A 155 -13.97 -8.03 1.39
CA ALA A 155 -14.60 -7.41 2.54
C ALA A 155 -14.51 -5.89 2.40
N LYS A 156 -15.52 -5.18 2.92
CA LYS A 156 -15.51 -3.71 2.94
C LYS A 156 -14.45 -3.24 3.94
N PRO A 157 -13.41 -2.51 3.51
CA PRO A 157 -12.41 -1.98 4.43
C PRO A 157 -13.03 -0.90 5.32
N ARG A 158 -12.55 -0.80 6.55
CA ARG A 158 -12.98 0.24 7.48
C ARG A 158 -12.44 1.60 7.09
N ARG A 159 -11.18 1.66 6.62
CA ARG A 159 -10.50 2.90 6.23
C ARG A 159 -9.64 2.74 4.99
N LEU A 160 -9.71 3.71 4.09
CA LEU A 160 -8.88 3.80 2.89
C LEU A 160 -8.24 5.18 2.76
N TYR A 161 -6.92 5.21 2.75
CA TYR A 161 -6.16 6.44 2.51
C TYR A 161 -5.61 6.48 1.09
N PHE A 162 -5.77 7.62 0.45
CA PHE A 162 -5.18 7.94 -0.84
C PHE A 162 -4.37 9.21 -0.73
N SER A 163 -3.22 9.28 -1.38
CA SER A 163 -2.54 10.55 -1.57
C SER A 163 -1.78 10.62 -2.88
N LEU A 164 -1.52 11.85 -3.31
CA LEU A 164 -0.69 12.16 -4.47
C LEU A 164 0.11 13.44 -4.20
N GLY A 165 1.21 13.62 -4.92
CA GLY A 165 1.84 14.92 -5.09
C GLY A 165 1.06 15.77 -6.11
N ASN A 166 0.85 17.04 -5.85
CA ASN A 166 0.07 17.95 -6.70
C ASN A 166 0.73 18.28 -8.05
N LYS A 167 1.91 17.70 -8.31
CA LYS A 167 2.63 17.80 -9.58
C LYS A 167 2.74 16.45 -10.32
N GLU A 168 2.23 15.35 -9.77
CA GLU A 168 2.37 14.02 -10.38
C GLU A 168 1.63 13.89 -11.71
N CYS A 169 0.46 14.52 -11.85
CA CYS A 169 -0.28 14.55 -13.11
C CYS A 169 0.28 15.54 -14.16
N LYS A 170 1.28 16.38 -13.78
CA LYS A 170 1.88 17.38 -14.69
C LYS A 170 2.94 16.74 -15.58
N THR A 171 2.54 15.90 -16.49
CA THR A 171 3.40 15.13 -17.40
C THR A 171 2.77 15.03 -18.79
N ARG A 172 3.62 14.76 -19.81
CA ARG A 172 3.17 14.48 -21.18
C ARG A 172 2.78 13.01 -21.40
N ASN A 173 3.14 12.13 -20.46
CA ASN A 173 2.80 10.72 -20.56
C ASN A 173 1.27 10.54 -20.47
N PRO A 174 0.62 9.87 -21.45
CA PRO A 174 -0.84 9.77 -21.52
C PRO A 174 -1.45 8.97 -20.35
N TYR A 175 -0.71 8.06 -19.74
CA TYR A 175 -1.15 7.31 -18.57
C TYR A 175 -0.95 8.10 -17.28
N LEU A 176 0.26 8.55 -17.02
CA LEU A 176 0.60 9.23 -15.76
C LEU A 176 -0.21 10.51 -15.53
N LYS A 177 -0.58 11.24 -16.60
CA LYS A 177 -1.40 12.46 -16.48
C LYS A 177 -2.79 12.22 -15.89
N THR A 178 -3.30 10.97 -15.97
CA THR A 178 -4.64 10.61 -15.48
C THR A 178 -4.66 10.29 -13.98
N VAL A 179 -3.48 10.17 -13.33
CA VAL A 179 -3.37 9.67 -11.96
C VAL A 179 -4.24 10.43 -10.97
N GLN A 180 -4.26 11.75 -11.05
CA GLN A 180 -5.03 12.56 -10.10
C GLN A 180 -6.53 12.39 -10.30
N GLN A 181 -7.00 12.42 -11.54
CA GLN A 181 -8.41 12.21 -11.86
C GLN A 181 -8.88 10.81 -11.45
N ASN A 182 -8.12 9.78 -11.84
CA ASN A 182 -8.46 8.39 -11.48
C ASN A 182 -8.49 8.19 -9.97
N THR A 183 -7.51 8.72 -9.24
CA THR A 183 -7.47 8.62 -7.77
C THR A 183 -8.67 9.31 -7.14
N GLN A 184 -9.05 10.49 -7.63
CA GLN A 184 -10.22 11.22 -7.14
C GLN A 184 -11.51 10.43 -7.36
N GLU A 185 -11.73 9.92 -8.59
CA GLU A 185 -12.92 9.15 -8.93
C GLU A 185 -13.00 7.84 -8.14
N ILE A 186 -11.87 7.14 -7.94
CA ILE A 186 -11.79 5.93 -7.11
C ILE A 186 -12.10 6.26 -5.63
N TYR A 187 -11.54 7.34 -5.09
CA TYR A 187 -11.82 7.80 -3.75
C TYR A 187 -13.32 8.11 -3.56
N GLU A 188 -13.93 8.85 -4.48
CA GLU A 188 -15.36 9.17 -4.45
C GLU A 188 -16.23 7.92 -4.54
N PHE A 189 -15.85 6.96 -5.37
CA PHE A 189 -16.51 5.66 -5.46
C PHE A 189 -16.51 4.94 -4.10
N TYR A 190 -15.38 4.80 -3.43
CA TYR A 190 -15.32 4.15 -2.12
C TYR A 190 -16.14 4.90 -1.07
N ARG A 191 -16.12 6.21 -1.08
CA ARG A 191 -16.98 7.02 -0.19
C ARG A 191 -18.46 6.78 -0.45
N SER A 192 -18.88 6.69 -1.71
CA SER A 192 -20.27 6.38 -2.05
C SER A 192 -20.71 4.99 -1.57
N GLN A 193 -19.76 4.06 -1.45
CA GLN A 193 -19.97 2.73 -0.86
C GLN A 193 -19.95 2.76 0.68
N GLY A 194 -19.83 3.94 1.30
CA GLY A 194 -19.81 4.13 2.77
C GLY A 194 -18.50 3.64 3.42
N VAL A 195 -17.39 3.65 2.71
CA VAL A 195 -16.04 3.46 3.27
C VAL A 195 -15.56 4.79 3.86
N ASP A 196 -14.97 4.76 5.07
CA ASP A 196 -14.24 5.92 5.60
C ASP A 196 -12.96 6.10 4.77
N ALA A 197 -12.98 7.06 3.85
CA ALA A 197 -11.87 7.30 2.94
C ALA A 197 -11.40 8.76 3.00
N LEU A 198 -10.07 8.94 2.85
CA LEU A 198 -9.41 10.24 2.75
C LEU A 198 -8.58 10.31 1.47
N PHE A 199 -8.64 11.43 0.75
CA PHE A 199 -7.72 11.75 -0.32
C PHE A 199 -6.97 13.05 -0.01
N GLN A 200 -5.63 12.98 0.05
CA GLN A 200 -4.75 14.08 0.37
C GLN A 200 -3.83 14.45 -0.79
N LEU A 201 -3.83 15.71 -1.19
CA LEU A 201 -2.84 16.26 -2.12
C LEU A 201 -1.68 16.88 -1.35
N ASN A 202 -0.47 16.36 -1.60
CA ASN A 202 0.77 16.85 -1.00
C ASN A 202 1.52 17.80 -1.95
N PRO A 203 2.31 18.75 -1.47
CA PRO A 203 3.21 19.51 -2.32
C PRO A 203 4.26 18.62 -3.01
N GLY A 204 4.57 18.89 -4.29
CA GLY A 204 5.67 18.25 -5.00
C GLY A 204 5.25 17.16 -5.99
N ASN A 205 6.25 16.47 -6.54
CA ASN A 205 6.09 15.38 -7.50
C ASN A 205 6.13 14.02 -6.82
N HIS A 206 6.19 12.96 -7.63
CA HIS A 206 6.19 11.57 -7.18
C HIS A 206 7.36 11.18 -6.27
N PHE A 207 8.48 11.88 -6.30
CA PHE A 207 9.72 11.47 -5.63
C PHE A 207 10.03 12.26 -4.35
N VAL A 208 9.15 13.18 -3.95
CA VAL A 208 9.40 14.09 -2.83
C VAL A 208 8.71 13.56 -1.56
N HIS A 209 9.49 13.43 -0.48
CA HIS A 209 9.00 13.09 0.86
C HIS A 209 8.21 11.75 0.93
N ALA A 210 8.68 10.72 0.21
CA ALA A 210 7.97 9.44 0.18
C ALA A 210 7.81 8.80 1.58
N PRO A 211 8.83 8.73 2.45
CA PRO A 211 8.68 8.17 3.80
C PRO A 211 7.65 8.92 4.66
N GLU A 212 7.66 10.26 4.61
CA GLU A 212 6.74 11.10 5.39
C GLU A 212 5.30 10.98 4.88
N ARG A 213 5.10 10.87 3.56
CA ARG A 213 3.79 10.62 2.96
C ARG A 213 3.24 9.25 3.34
N ILE A 214 4.10 8.22 3.33
CA ILE A 214 3.72 6.87 3.77
C ILE A 214 3.35 6.91 5.25
N ALA A 215 4.17 7.58 6.09
CA ALA A 215 3.90 7.72 7.50
C ALA A 215 2.56 8.43 7.77
N ALA A 216 2.25 9.50 7.02
CA ALA A 216 0.96 10.18 7.14
C ALA A 216 -0.22 9.23 6.80
N GLY A 217 -0.11 8.43 5.76
CA GLY A 217 -1.14 7.45 5.39
C GLY A 217 -1.32 6.35 6.44
N ILE A 218 -0.22 5.81 6.96
CA ILE A 218 -0.26 4.80 8.02
C ILE A 218 -0.81 5.42 9.32
N GLY A 219 -0.35 6.62 9.69
CA GLY A 219 -0.84 7.35 10.87
C GLY A 219 -2.36 7.53 10.81
N TRP A 220 -2.89 7.98 9.67
CA TRP A 220 -4.33 8.12 9.48
C TRP A 220 -5.08 6.78 9.59
N MET A 221 -4.52 5.68 9.06
CA MET A 221 -5.13 4.35 9.25
C MET A 221 -5.20 3.95 10.73
N LEU A 222 -4.24 4.38 11.55
CA LEU A 222 -4.14 4.03 12.97
C LEU A 222 -5.02 4.92 13.88
N GLU A 223 -5.53 6.06 13.41
CA GLU A 223 -6.39 6.94 14.20
C GLU A 223 -7.65 6.23 14.72
N GLY A 224 -8.09 6.60 15.92
CA GLY A 224 -9.26 6.01 16.58
C GLY A 224 -8.99 4.66 17.25
N GLU A 225 -7.74 4.21 17.32
CA GLU A 225 -7.33 3.07 18.12
C GLU A 225 -6.91 3.56 19.52
N HIS A 226 -7.65 3.15 20.53
CA HIS A 226 -7.38 3.45 21.96
C HIS A 226 -6.98 2.20 22.71
#